data_b14fe43c2d3753207985a071d35a8203
#
_entry.id   b14fe43c2d3753207985a071d35a8203
#
_cell.length_a   1.000
_cell.length_b   1.000
_cell.length_c   1.000
_cell.angle_alpha   90.00
_cell.angle_beta   90.00
_cell.angle_gamma   90.00
#
_symmetry.space_group_name_H-M   'P 1'
#
loop_
_entity.id
_entity.type
_entity.pdbx_description
1 polymer ?
#
loop_
_entity_poly.entity_id
_entity_poly.type
_entity_poly.pdbx_seq_one_letter_code
_entity_poly.pdbx_strand_id
1 'polypeptide(L)'
;MYTDEIIEDLPKALINWYDFEINANVLFISGGKPECEVLFDAMKEKEIDLVKTDVMQLNTISSKFDYIVAAGIIERNKIPEEMLINLKSLLKITGKLLIGVENRLAIRYFCGDKDSFSGHVLDGIDGYIKVSEKRQKINGGRAYAKAEYEKMLLQAGFKKYKFYAVMPELVRPQILIAENYIPNETLDVRVFPQYQNPGTLFLEEERLYETLMENHMFHPMANAFLIECTVDGELSEADQVTVQGDRGREEALATIIKYPEWVFKKALYREGTKKIETMLENAEYLQSHEVPLVEGRREGDTYVMPYIQGQIATEYFREILRNDRKKFLQELERFRKIILSSSEHVAYEEVNWKQFEPHWERRKKDDPNIDQ
;
A
#
# COMPACT_ATOMS: atom_id res chain seq x y z
N MET A 1 2.51 -12.61 -16.48
CA MET A 1 3.50 -11.53 -16.72
C MET A 1 2.69 -10.24 -16.92
N TYR A 2 2.66 -9.38 -15.93
CA TYR A 2 2.00 -8.06 -16.05
C TYR A 2 2.79 -7.26 -17.07
N THR A 3 2.12 -6.57 -17.99
CA THR A 3 2.79 -5.68 -18.94
C THR A 3 3.41 -4.51 -18.18
N ASP A 4 4.56 -4.03 -18.64
CA ASP A 4 5.32 -2.94 -17.98
C ASP A 4 4.47 -1.68 -17.74
N GLU A 5 3.47 -1.41 -18.58
CA GLU A 5 2.50 -0.32 -18.44
C GLU A 5 1.67 -0.36 -17.14
N ILE A 6 1.33 -1.56 -16.63
CA ILE A 6 0.58 -1.71 -15.37
C ILE A 6 1.45 -1.38 -14.16
N ILE A 7 2.76 -1.48 -14.30
CA ILE A 7 3.73 -1.33 -13.20
C ILE A 7 4.09 0.14 -12.98
N GLU A 8 4.05 0.98 -14.01
CA GLU A 8 4.49 2.39 -13.93
C GLU A 8 3.65 3.26 -12.97
N ASP A 9 2.36 2.94 -12.79
CA ASP A 9 1.46 3.75 -11.97
C ASP A 9 1.41 3.36 -10.47
N LEU A 10 1.98 2.22 -10.08
CA LEU A 10 1.93 1.72 -8.70
C LEU A 10 2.63 2.60 -7.65
N PRO A 11 3.76 3.28 -7.93
CA PRO A 11 4.41 4.15 -6.95
C PRO A 11 3.49 5.24 -6.39
N LYS A 12 2.54 5.73 -7.20
CA LYS A 12 1.56 6.74 -6.80
C LYS A 12 0.73 6.28 -5.59
N ALA A 13 0.49 4.97 -5.45
CA ALA A 13 -0.27 4.38 -4.37
C ALA A 13 0.33 4.62 -2.97
N LEU A 14 1.60 4.96 -2.85
CA LEU A 14 2.20 5.27 -1.56
C LEU A 14 1.53 6.47 -0.87
N ILE A 15 1.14 7.49 -1.61
CA ILE A 15 0.64 8.77 -1.09
C ILE A 15 -0.73 9.16 -1.68
N ASN A 16 -1.13 8.60 -2.82
CA ASN A 16 -2.30 9.09 -3.54
C ASN A 16 -3.62 8.95 -2.75
N TRP A 17 -3.69 7.98 -1.84
CA TRP A 17 -4.81 7.80 -0.91
C TRP A 17 -4.87 8.85 0.22
N TYR A 18 -3.74 9.53 0.51
CA TYR A 18 -3.61 10.43 1.64
C TYR A 18 -4.45 11.70 1.44
N ASP A 19 -5.16 12.10 2.50
CA ASP A 19 -6.00 13.29 2.50
C ASP A 19 -5.17 14.52 2.90
N PHE A 20 -4.75 15.29 1.89
CA PHE A 20 -4.19 16.61 2.11
C PHE A 20 -5.33 17.63 2.30
N GLU A 21 -5.16 18.59 3.17
CA GLU A 21 -6.09 19.69 3.29
C GLU A 21 -6.13 20.52 2.01
N ILE A 22 -7.33 20.98 1.62
CA ILE A 22 -7.53 21.81 0.42
C ILE A 22 -6.71 23.08 0.55
N ASN A 23 -6.00 23.47 -0.52
CA ASN A 23 -5.09 24.61 -0.58
C ASN A 23 -3.93 24.56 0.44
N ALA A 24 -3.60 23.37 0.96
CA ALA A 24 -2.43 23.20 1.82
C ALA A 24 -1.13 23.48 1.05
N ASN A 25 -0.16 24.13 1.70
CA ASN A 25 1.18 24.29 1.17
C ASN A 25 1.97 22.99 1.35
N VAL A 26 2.31 22.34 0.25
CA VAL A 26 2.98 21.04 0.26
C VAL A 26 4.34 21.15 -0.42
N LEU A 27 5.40 20.69 0.28
CA LEU A 27 6.74 20.61 -0.26
C LEU A 27 7.06 19.15 -0.62
N PHE A 28 7.38 18.90 -1.87
CA PHE A 28 7.92 17.63 -2.34
C PHE A 28 9.45 17.71 -2.48
N ILE A 29 10.15 16.78 -1.84
CA ILE A 29 11.60 16.71 -1.90
C ILE A 29 12.01 15.72 -2.99
N SER A 30 12.76 16.19 -3.99
CA SER A 30 13.35 15.38 -5.04
C SER A 30 14.84 15.07 -4.78
N GLY A 31 15.42 14.18 -5.60
CA GLY A 31 16.83 13.80 -5.50
C GLY A 31 17.07 12.53 -4.68
N GLY A 32 16.00 11.79 -4.35
CA GLY A 32 16.05 10.47 -3.73
C GLY A 32 16.07 9.33 -4.74
N LYS A 33 15.27 8.31 -4.48
CA LYS A 33 15.06 7.18 -5.39
C LYS A 33 14.30 7.65 -6.64
N PRO A 34 14.85 7.46 -7.86
CA PRO A 34 14.23 8.00 -9.09
C PRO A 34 12.77 7.55 -9.27
N GLU A 35 12.46 6.30 -8.91
CA GLU A 35 11.12 5.75 -9.02
C GLU A 35 10.10 6.45 -8.12
N CYS A 36 10.53 7.14 -7.07
CA CYS A 36 9.65 7.93 -6.22
C CYS A 36 9.28 9.30 -6.80
N GLU A 37 9.94 9.75 -7.87
CA GLU A 37 9.65 11.05 -8.50
C GLU A 37 8.23 11.13 -9.10
N VAL A 38 7.65 9.98 -9.49
CA VAL A 38 6.27 9.91 -10.00
C VAL A 38 5.23 10.35 -8.97
N LEU A 39 5.56 10.34 -7.67
CA LEU A 39 4.67 10.81 -6.61
C LEU A 39 4.36 12.31 -6.77
N PHE A 40 5.33 13.08 -7.25
CA PHE A 40 5.13 14.51 -7.52
C PHE A 40 4.05 14.74 -8.57
N ASP A 41 4.04 13.95 -9.65
CA ASP A 41 3.04 14.08 -10.70
C ASP A 41 1.65 13.66 -10.20
N ALA A 42 1.56 12.61 -9.39
CA ALA A 42 0.31 12.20 -8.76
C ALA A 42 -0.26 13.28 -7.82
N MET A 43 0.60 14.02 -7.14
CA MET A 43 0.20 15.09 -6.23
C MET A 43 -0.28 16.35 -6.95
N LYS A 44 0.11 16.59 -8.21
CA LYS A 44 -0.37 17.72 -9.03
C LYS A 44 -1.89 17.66 -9.30
N GLU A 45 -2.47 16.48 -9.25
CA GLU A 45 -3.91 16.28 -9.47
C GLU A 45 -4.76 16.65 -8.23
N LYS A 46 -4.12 16.93 -7.08
CA LYS A 46 -4.78 17.30 -5.83
C LYS A 46 -4.92 18.82 -5.71
N GLU A 47 -5.94 19.26 -5.00
CA GLU A 47 -6.20 20.69 -4.73
C GLU A 47 -5.27 21.23 -3.63
N ILE A 48 -3.96 21.33 -3.94
CA ILE A 48 -2.90 21.76 -3.02
C ILE A 48 -1.93 22.72 -3.70
N ASP A 49 -1.26 23.57 -2.92
CA ASP A 49 -0.17 24.42 -3.38
C ASP A 49 1.15 23.64 -3.32
N LEU A 50 1.48 22.96 -4.42
CA LEU A 50 2.60 22.03 -4.51
C LEU A 50 3.88 22.69 -4.98
N VAL A 51 4.92 22.62 -4.16
CA VAL A 51 6.28 23.08 -4.48
C VAL A 51 7.23 21.90 -4.53
N LYS A 52 8.09 21.84 -5.56
CA LYS A 52 9.16 20.84 -5.67
C LYS A 52 10.51 21.50 -5.39
N THR A 53 11.35 20.83 -4.59
CA THR A 53 12.73 21.24 -4.36
C THR A 53 13.66 20.03 -4.36
N ASP A 54 14.93 20.26 -4.70
CA ASP A 54 15.98 19.26 -4.57
C ASP A 54 16.58 19.29 -3.15
N VAL A 55 17.04 18.14 -2.67
CA VAL A 55 17.74 18.00 -1.37
C VAL A 55 18.85 19.06 -1.19
N MET A 56 19.59 19.35 -2.25
CA MET A 56 20.71 20.32 -2.21
C MET A 56 20.26 21.75 -1.97
N GLN A 57 18.98 22.06 -2.26
CA GLN A 57 18.41 23.41 -2.15
C GLN A 57 17.60 23.61 -0.86
N LEU A 58 17.44 22.61 -0.02
CA LEU A 58 16.63 22.70 1.20
C LEU A 58 17.00 23.89 2.09
N ASN A 59 18.28 24.19 2.22
CA ASN A 59 18.78 25.30 3.06
C ASN A 59 18.43 26.70 2.53
N THR A 60 17.94 26.82 1.28
CA THR A 60 17.54 28.09 0.69
C THR A 60 16.08 28.44 0.94
N ILE A 61 15.30 27.49 1.47
CA ILE A 61 13.86 27.63 1.69
C ILE A 61 13.63 28.29 3.05
N SER A 62 12.84 29.36 3.08
CA SER A 62 12.42 30.05 4.31
C SER A 62 10.93 29.87 4.63
N SER A 63 10.15 29.41 3.66
CA SER A 63 8.70 29.20 3.82
C SER A 63 8.40 28.00 4.73
N LYS A 64 7.20 28.02 5.35
CA LYS A 64 6.68 26.94 6.17
C LYS A 64 5.56 26.19 5.44
N PHE A 65 5.55 24.88 5.57
CA PHE A 65 4.64 23.98 4.87
C PHE A 65 3.70 23.26 5.82
N ASP A 66 2.50 22.97 5.34
CA ASP A 66 1.54 22.12 6.01
C ASP A 66 1.94 20.66 5.89
N TYR A 67 2.50 20.29 4.74
CA TYR A 67 3.00 18.94 4.50
C TYR A 67 4.35 18.97 3.79
N ILE A 68 5.21 18.02 4.14
CA ILE A 68 6.43 17.73 3.41
C ILE A 68 6.43 16.25 3.04
N VAL A 69 6.73 15.93 1.78
CA VAL A 69 6.82 14.56 1.27
C VAL A 69 8.26 14.26 0.86
N ALA A 70 8.85 13.21 1.44
CA ALA A 70 10.25 12.81 1.24
C ALA A 70 10.35 11.29 1.10
N ALA A 71 10.26 10.73 -0.11
CA ALA A 71 10.32 9.31 -0.36
C ALA A 71 11.65 8.87 -0.96
N GLY A 72 12.30 7.86 -0.36
CA GLY A 72 13.58 7.31 -0.79
C GLY A 72 14.77 8.27 -0.64
N ILE A 73 14.71 9.19 0.30
CA ILE A 73 15.68 10.29 0.46
C ILE A 73 16.53 10.11 1.71
N ILE A 74 15.94 9.74 2.82
CA ILE A 74 16.62 9.67 4.13
C ILE A 74 17.80 8.71 4.08
N GLU A 75 17.62 7.56 3.47
CA GLU A 75 18.63 6.51 3.34
C GLU A 75 19.82 6.94 2.46
N ARG A 76 19.60 7.91 1.58
CA ARG A 76 20.61 8.43 0.65
C ARG A 76 21.32 9.67 1.15
N ASN A 77 20.91 10.18 2.30
CA ASN A 77 21.59 11.30 2.94
C ASN A 77 22.75 10.82 3.81
N LYS A 78 23.86 11.56 3.79
CA LYS A 78 25.06 11.23 4.61
C LYS A 78 24.82 11.40 6.09
N ILE A 79 23.96 12.34 6.46
CA ILE A 79 23.63 12.67 7.86
C ILE A 79 22.09 12.81 7.94
N PRO A 80 21.38 11.66 8.01
CA PRO A 80 19.92 11.63 7.98
C PRO A 80 19.28 12.39 9.16
N GLU A 81 19.95 12.44 10.32
CA GLU A 81 19.48 13.16 11.49
C GLU A 81 19.41 14.68 11.23
N GLU A 82 20.45 15.26 10.64
CA GLU A 82 20.47 16.70 10.27
C GLU A 82 19.42 17.00 9.22
N MET A 83 19.21 16.09 8.28
CA MET A 83 18.18 16.25 7.28
C MET A 83 16.79 16.29 7.92
N LEU A 84 16.48 15.38 8.84
CA LEU A 84 15.20 15.37 9.56
C LEU A 84 14.98 16.65 10.38
N ILE A 85 16.03 17.20 11.01
CA ILE A 85 15.99 18.48 11.71
C ILE A 85 15.67 19.61 10.73
N ASN A 86 16.29 19.63 9.57
CA ASN A 86 16.05 20.64 8.53
C ASN A 86 14.60 20.55 8.01
N LEU A 87 14.12 19.35 7.66
CA LEU A 87 12.74 19.14 7.21
C LEU A 87 11.74 19.59 8.27
N LYS A 88 11.96 19.22 9.56
CA LYS A 88 11.13 19.69 10.65
C LYS A 88 11.13 21.23 10.73
N SER A 89 12.28 21.86 10.52
CA SER A 89 12.39 23.32 10.57
C SER A 89 11.55 24.03 9.51
N LEU A 90 11.19 23.33 8.42
CA LEU A 90 10.34 23.85 7.34
C LEU A 90 8.84 23.57 7.56
N LEU A 91 8.47 22.77 8.56
CA LEU A 91 7.06 22.51 8.88
C LEU A 91 6.43 23.64 9.68
N LYS A 92 5.13 23.87 9.49
CA LYS A 92 4.27 24.55 10.45
C LYS A 92 4.18 23.71 11.74
N ILE A 93 3.72 24.30 12.84
CA ILE A 93 3.68 23.59 14.15
C ILE A 93 2.81 22.31 14.12
N THR A 94 1.70 22.35 13.41
CA THR A 94 0.78 21.22 13.18
C THR A 94 1.08 20.47 11.88
N GLY A 95 2.10 20.92 11.13
CA GLY A 95 2.47 20.34 9.84
C GLY A 95 2.95 18.90 9.97
N LYS A 96 2.84 18.16 8.88
CA LYS A 96 3.15 16.72 8.81
C LYS A 96 4.26 16.44 7.81
N LEU A 97 5.17 15.58 8.20
CA LEU A 97 6.20 15.03 7.34
C LEU A 97 5.86 13.58 6.98
N LEU A 98 5.76 13.28 5.71
CA LEU A 98 5.51 11.95 5.14
C LEU A 98 6.81 11.43 4.53
N ILE A 99 7.35 10.37 5.12
CA ILE A 99 8.66 9.81 4.75
C ILE A 99 8.45 8.38 4.23
N GLY A 100 8.82 8.12 2.97
CA GLY A 100 8.92 6.78 2.44
C GLY A 100 10.34 6.26 2.55
N VAL A 101 10.57 5.10 3.20
CA VAL A 101 11.90 4.53 3.45
C VAL A 101 11.92 3.01 3.30
N GLU A 102 13.07 2.47 2.91
CA GLU A 102 13.33 1.03 2.89
C GLU A 102 13.78 0.53 4.27
N ASN A 103 13.50 -0.75 4.57
CA ASN A 103 13.87 -1.37 5.83
C ASN A 103 15.03 -2.34 5.63
N ARG A 104 16.16 -2.15 6.35
CA ARG A 104 17.29 -3.09 6.27
C ARG A 104 17.00 -4.48 6.85
N LEU A 105 15.96 -4.60 7.71
CA LEU A 105 15.49 -5.87 8.26
C LEU A 105 14.25 -6.39 7.50
N ALA A 106 14.14 -6.07 6.21
CA ALA A 106 13.03 -6.50 5.36
C ALA A 106 12.95 -8.03 5.23
N ILE A 107 11.72 -8.57 5.24
CA ILE A 107 11.45 -10.03 5.07
C ILE A 107 12.18 -10.56 3.84
N ARG A 108 12.15 -9.83 2.72
CA ARG A 108 12.77 -10.21 1.46
C ARG A 108 14.27 -10.52 1.60
N TYR A 109 14.98 -9.81 2.45
CA TYR A 109 16.42 -10.03 2.66
C TYR A 109 16.69 -11.32 3.47
N PHE A 110 15.80 -11.67 4.40
CA PHE A 110 15.84 -12.96 5.09
C PHE A 110 15.48 -14.13 4.17
N CYS A 111 14.78 -13.87 3.06
CA CYS A 111 14.47 -14.86 2.03
C CYS A 111 15.57 -15.01 0.97
N GLY A 112 16.62 -14.19 1.01
CA GLY A 112 17.79 -14.28 0.13
C GLY A 112 17.85 -13.23 -0.98
N ASP A 113 16.95 -12.24 -1.02
CA ASP A 113 17.10 -11.14 -1.95
C ASP A 113 18.32 -10.27 -1.58
N LYS A 114 18.85 -9.58 -2.56
CA LYS A 114 20.02 -8.72 -2.36
C LYS A 114 19.59 -7.37 -1.81
N ASP A 115 20.40 -6.84 -0.91
CA ASP A 115 20.24 -5.47 -0.42
C ASP A 115 20.33 -4.45 -1.54
N SER A 116 19.38 -3.49 -1.58
CA SER A 116 19.24 -2.51 -2.65
C SER A 116 20.40 -1.50 -2.72
N PHE A 117 21.15 -1.31 -1.64
CA PHE A 117 22.25 -0.36 -1.56
C PHE A 117 23.62 -1.01 -1.82
N SER A 118 23.86 -2.21 -1.26
CA SER A 118 25.13 -2.91 -1.39
C SER A 118 25.17 -3.88 -2.57
N GLY A 119 24.01 -4.36 -3.03
CA GLY A 119 23.89 -5.39 -4.06
C GLY A 119 24.27 -6.80 -3.60
N HIS A 120 24.45 -7.01 -2.29
CA HIS A 120 24.82 -8.29 -1.70
C HIS A 120 23.77 -8.84 -0.76
N VAL A 121 23.73 -10.15 -0.60
CA VAL A 121 22.82 -10.82 0.32
C VAL A 121 23.27 -10.57 1.76
N LEU A 122 22.32 -10.28 2.67
CA LEU A 122 22.49 -10.11 4.12
C LEU A 122 23.25 -8.86 4.60
N ASP A 123 23.82 -8.04 3.73
CA ASP A 123 24.61 -6.86 4.15
C ASP A 123 23.79 -5.86 4.99
N GLY A 124 22.53 -5.60 4.60
CA GLY A 124 21.63 -4.75 5.39
C GLY A 124 21.32 -5.35 6.75
N ILE A 125 21.10 -6.68 6.81
CA ILE A 125 20.78 -7.39 8.06
C ILE A 125 21.91 -7.29 9.06
N ASP A 126 23.18 -7.46 8.65
CA ASP A 126 24.34 -7.34 9.52
C ASP A 126 24.76 -5.87 9.81
N GLY A 127 23.98 -4.91 9.33
CA GLY A 127 24.22 -3.48 9.54
C GLY A 127 25.35 -2.91 8.69
N TYR A 128 25.65 -3.54 7.56
CA TYR A 128 26.70 -3.14 6.61
C TYR A 128 28.13 -3.21 7.16
N ILE A 129 28.39 -4.04 8.17
CA ILE A 129 29.70 -4.18 8.83
C ILE A 129 30.78 -4.56 7.82
N LYS A 130 30.53 -5.59 7.00
CA LYS A 130 31.49 -6.08 5.99
C LYS A 130 31.78 -5.06 4.90
N VAL A 131 30.77 -4.26 4.52
CA VAL A 131 30.92 -3.21 3.51
C VAL A 131 31.82 -2.09 4.05
N SER A 132 31.62 -1.68 5.30
CA SER A 132 32.43 -0.64 5.96
C SER A 132 33.90 -1.09 6.16
N GLU A 133 34.10 -2.33 6.53
CA GLU A 133 35.45 -2.91 6.70
C GLU A 133 36.25 -2.95 5.39
N LYS A 134 35.59 -3.31 4.29
CA LYS A 134 36.24 -3.39 2.96
C LYS A 134 36.37 -2.02 2.28
N ARG A 135 35.90 -0.93 2.91
CA ARG A 135 35.85 0.41 2.31
C ARG A 135 35.19 0.45 0.91
N GLN A 136 34.33 -0.49 0.63
CA GLN A 136 33.54 -0.48 -0.59
C GLN A 136 32.54 0.70 -0.50
N LYS A 137 32.46 1.49 -1.55
CA LYS A 137 31.47 2.55 -1.63
C LYS A 137 30.10 1.89 -1.73
N ILE A 138 29.29 2.08 -0.68
CA ILE A 138 27.85 1.82 -0.80
C ILE A 138 27.32 2.86 -1.79
N ASN A 139 26.75 2.40 -2.89
CA ASN A 139 26.24 3.30 -3.93
C ASN A 139 25.04 4.11 -3.39
N GLY A 140 25.33 5.28 -2.86
CA GLY A 140 24.34 6.32 -2.60
C GLY A 140 23.52 6.19 -1.31
N GLY A 141 23.93 5.44 -0.29
CA GLY A 141 23.25 5.41 1.00
C GLY A 141 23.18 4.03 1.67
N ARG A 142 22.31 3.90 2.68
CA ARG A 142 22.02 2.63 3.35
C ARG A 142 20.59 2.66 3.94
N ALA A 143 19.95 1.52 4.01
CA ALA A 143 18.69 1.39 4.76
C ALA A 143 18.95 1.32 6.28
N TYR A 144 17.91 1.65 7.05
CA TYR A 144 17.90 1.58 8.50
C TYR A 144 16.77 0.67 8.97
N ALA A 145 16.86 0.14 10.19
CA ALA A 145 15.77 -0.59 10.82
C ALA A 145 14.76 0.39 11.45
N LYS A 146 13.53 -0.09 11.70
CA LYS A 146 12.47 0.71 12.32
C LYS A 146 12.93 1.48 13.57
N ALA A 147 13.58 0.79 14.52
CA ALA A 147 14.07 1.41 15.75
C ALA A 147 15.15 2.49 15.51
N GLU A 148 15.93 2.37 14.44
CA GLU A 148 16.90 3.40 14.06
C GLU A 148 16.18 4.64 13.53
N TYR A 149 15.13 4.48 12.69
CA TYR A 149 14.28 5.59 12.25
C TYR A 149 13.58 6.27 13.42
N GLU A 150 12.99 5.51 14.35
CA GLU A 150 12.36 6.06 15.57
C GLU A 150 13.33 6.93 16.37
N LYS A 151 14.54 6.44 16.56
CA LYS A 151 15.58 7.21 17.27
C LYS A 151 15.92 8.51 16.54
N MET A 152 16.06 8.49 15.21
CA MET A 152 16.32 9.69 14.41
C MET A 152 15.18 10.71 14.50
N LEU A 153 13.92 10.26 14.46
CA LEU A 153 12.74 11.10 14.59
C LEU A 153 12.70 11.78 15.96
N LEU A 154 12.94 11.03 17.03
CA LEU A 154 12.98 11.56 18.40
C LEU A 154 14.11 12.57 18.58
N GLN A 155 15.31 12.30 18.03
CA GLN A 155 16.44 13.21 18.04
C GLN A 155 16.17 14.49 17.25
N ALA A 156 15.46 14.38 16.11
CA ALA A 156 15.00 15.55 15.37
C ALA A 156 13.89 16.33 16.10
N GLY A 157 13.29 15.74 17.15
CA GLY A 157 12.29 16.37 18.00
C GLY A 157 10.86 16.25 17.47
N PHE A 158 10.55 15.23 16.68
CA PHE A 158 9.18 14.82 16.41
C PHE A 158 8.61 14.11 17.65
N LYS A 159 7.41 14.52 18.08
CA LYS A 159 6.78 13.96 19.29
C LYS A 159 5.77 12.86 18.97
N LYS A 160 5.14 12.96 17.82
CA LYS A 160 4.14 12.02 17.33
C LYS A 160 4.60 11.45 16.00
N TYR A 161 4.53 10.15 15.83
CA TYR A 161 4.80 9.46 14.55
C TYR A 161 3.99 8.18 14.45
N LYS A 162 3.71 7.78 13.23
CA LYS A 162 3.00 6.55 12.88
C LYS A 162 3.73 5.87 11.73
N PHE A 163 4.05 4.60 11.91
CA PHE A 163 4.64 3.77 10.86
C PHE A 163 3.55 2.94 10.19
N TYR A 164 3.57 2.96 8.88
CA TYR A 164 2.85 2.01 8.04
C TYR A 164 3.87 1.05 7.42
N ALA A 165 3.71 -0.25 7.67
CA ALA A 165 4.40 -1.29 6.93
C ALA A 165 3.97 -1.23 5.46
N VAL A 166 4.91 -1.08 4.53
CA VAL A 166 4.64 -0.99 3.09
C VAL A 166 5.09 -2.27 2.41
N MET A 167 4.15 -2.96 1.76
CA MET A 167 4.40 -4.22 1.07
C MET A 167 3.90 -4.18 -0.38
N PRO A 168 4.54 -4.86 -1.33
CA PRO A 168 5.79 -5.63 -1.18
C PRO A 168 7.04 -4.75 -1.19
N GLU A 169 6.97 -3.48 -1.59
CA GLU A 169 8.11 -2.57 -1.67
C GLU A 169 7.67 -1.10 -1.74
N LEU A 170 8.61 -0.19 -1.46
CA LEU A 170 8.35 1.25 -1.40
C LEU A 170 7.81 1.83 -2.72
N VAL A 171 8.37 1.39 -3.84
CA VAL A 171 8.05 1.94 -5.17
C VAL A 171 6.82 1.32 -5.81
N ARG A 172 6.35 0.19 -5.32
CA ARG A 172 5.16 -0.53 -5.81
C ARG A 172 4.31 -1.03 -4.65
N PRO A 173 3.82 -0.14 -3.79
CA PRO A 173 3.02 -0.53 -2.64
C PRO A 173 1.69 -1.13 -3.09
N GLN A 174 1.30 -2.22 -2.47
CA GLN A 174 0.00 -2.87 -2.67
C GLN A 174 -0.85 -2.78 -1.42
N ILE A 175 -0.18 -2.77 -0.24
CA ILE A 175 -0.81 -2.60 1.05
C ILE A 175 0.09 -1.79 1.99
N LEU A 176 -0.53 -0.94 2.79
CA LEU A 176 0.08 -0.22 3.89
C LEU A 176 -0.67 -0.60 5.17
N ILE A 177 0.04 -0.99 6.23
CA ILE A 177 -0.55 -1.47 7.49
C ILE A 177 0.06 -0.70 8.65
N ALA A 178 -0.78 -0.06 9.47
CA ALA A 178 -0.33 0.61 10.69
C ALA A 178 0.16 -0.41 11.72
N GLU A 179 1.09 0.01 12.59
CA GLU A 179 1.81 -0.87 13.50
C GLU A 179 0.92 -1.70 14.44
N ASN A 180 -0.16 -1.11 14.92
CA ASN A 180 -1.04 -1.75 15.92
C ASN A 180 -2.27 -2.44 15.28
N TYR A 181 -2.31 -2.54 13.97
CA TYR A 181 -3.41 -3.17 13.25
C TYR A 181 -2.99 -4.52 12.69
N ILE A 182 -3.85 -5.52 12.89
CA ILE A 182 -3.69 -6.84 12.29
C ILE A 182 -4.79 -6.99 11.24
N PRO A 183 -4.44 -7.13 9.95
CA PRO A 183 -5.40 -7.32 8.87
C PRO A 183 -6.30 -8.54 9.11
N ASN A 184 -7.57 -8.37 8.78
CA ASN A 184 -8.54 -9.48 8.76
C ASN A 184 -8.59 -10.12 7.37
N GLU A 185 -7.43 -10.35 6.78
CA GLU A 185 -7.31 -11.00 5.48
C GLU A 185 -5.94 -11.70 5.34
N THR A 186 -5.89 -12.74 4.51
CA THR A 186 -4.68 -13.47 4.21
C THR A 186 -3.81 -12.66 3.25
N LEU A 187 -2.63 -12.24 3.67
CA LEU A 187 -1.77 -11.35 2.88
C LEU A 187 -1.13 -12.02 1.66
N ASP A 188 -0.96 -13.34 1.66
CA ASP A 188 -0.39 -14.12 0.55
C ASP A 188 -1.20 -13.99 -0.75
N VAL A 189 -2.52 -13.76 -0.66
CA VAL A 189 -3.38 -13.52 -1.82
C VAL A 189 -3.51 -12.04 -2.18
N ARG A 190 -2.89 -11.15 -1.41
CA ARG A 190 -3.00 -9.70 -1.56
C ARG A 190 -1.70 -9.04 -1.98
N VAL A 191 -0.59 -9.55 -1.49
CA VAL A 191 0.76 -9.03 -1.71
C VAL A 191 1.51 -9.95 -2.68
N PHE A 192 2.02 -9.38 -3.76
CA PHE A 192 2.76 -10.11 -4.78
C PHE A 192 4.19 -9.59 -4.84
N PRO A 193 5.13 -10.24 -4.13
CA PRO A 193 6.52 -9.82 -4.08
C PRO A 193 7.17 -9.80 -5.46
N GLN A 194 8.03 -8.83 -5.68
CA GLN A 194 8.91 -8.76 -6.83
C GLN A 194 10.35 -8.65 -6.34
N TYR A 195 11.19 -9.59 -6.75
CA TYR A 195 12.56 -9.68 -6.29
C TYR A 195 13.51 -9.14 -7.36
N GLN A 196 14.51 -8.39 -6.92
CA GLN A 196 15.56 -7.91 -7.84
C GLN A 196 16.44 -9.06 -8.33
N ASN A 197 16.62 -10.09 -7.51
CA ASN A 197 17.47 -11.23 -7.80
C ASN A 197 16.79 -12.57 -7.47
N PRO A 198 15.82 -13.03 -8.27
CA PRO A 198 15.12 -14.29 -7.99
C PRO A 198 16.03 -15.50 -7.86
N GLY A 199 17.20 -15.48 -8.52
CA GLY A 199 18.17 -16.59 -8.48
C GLY A 199 18.92 -16.75 -7.16
N THR A 200 18.81 -15.82 -6.22
CA THR A 200 19.43 -15.91 -4.88
C THR A 200 18.44 -16.30 -3.79
N LEU A 201 17.16 -16.37 -4.13
CA LEU A 201 16.11 -16.71 -3.18
C LEU A 201 16.15 -18.20 -2.81
N PHE A 202 15.93 -18.47 -1.55
CA PHE A 202 15.76 -19.82 -1.02
C PHE A 202 14.42 -20.01 -0.30
N LEU A 203 13.63 -18.94 -0.14
CA LEU A 203 12.30 -18.95 0.46
C LEU A 203 11.45 -17.84 -0.18
N GLU A 204 10.16 -18.12 -0.37
CA GLU A 204 9.16 -17.15 -0.80
C GLU A 204 8.62 -16.42 0.42
N GLU A 205 8.67 -15.08 0.44
CA GLU A 205 8.35 -14.29 1.64
C GLU A 205 6.88 -14.37 2.03
N GLU A 206 5.97 -14.56 1.08
CA GLU A 206 4.54 -14.71 1.31
C GLU A 206 4.19 -15.90 2.21
N ARG A 207 5.03 -16.93 2.24
CA ARG A 207 4.87 -18.09 3.14
C ARG A 207 5.14 -17.75 4.61
N LEU A 208 5.75 -16.61 4.88
CA LEU A 208 6.10 -16.16 6.22
C LEU A 208 5.06 -15.20 6.81
N TYR A 209 4.23 -14.57 5.98
CA TYR A 209 3.38 -13.45 6.41
C TYR A 209 2.48 -13.83 7.59
N GLU A 210 1.73 -14.93 7.50
CA GLU A 210 0.82 -15.40 8.56
C GLU A 210 1.57 -15.62 9.88
N THR A 211 2.65 -16.41 9.84
CA THR A 211 3.46 -16.71 11.03
C THR A 211 4.08 -15.43 11.64
N LEU A 212 4.55 -14.50 10.81
CA LEU A 212 5.12 -13.25 11.30
C LEU A 212 4.05 -12.33 11.90
N MET A 213 2.82 -12.32 11.34
CA MET A 213 1.69 -11.59 11.91
C MET A 213 1.30 -12.13 13.29
N GLU A 214 1.10 -13.46 13.41
CA GLU A 214 0.77 -14.13 14.67
C GLU A 214 1.80 -13.85 15.77
N ASN A 215 3.07 -13.69 15.41
CA ASN A 215 4.18 -13.44 16.34
C ASN A 215 4.53 -11.96 16.49
N HIS A 216 3.73 -11.02 15.94
CA HIS A 216 3.97 -9.57 15.97
C HIS A 216 5.31 -9.13 15.35
N MET A 217 5.87 -9.95 14.47
CA MET A 217 7.14 -9.69 13.79
C MET A 217 6.98 -9.09 12.39
N PHE A 218 5.78 -9.17 11.81
CA PHE A 218 5.52 -8.72 10.43
C PHE A 218 5.85 -7.23 10.26
N HIS A 219 5.30 -6.37 11.12
CA HIS A 219 5.48 -4.92 10.98
C HIS A 219 6.95 -4.48 11.06
N PRO A 220 7.76 -4.87 12.08
CA PRO A 220 9.17 -4.49 12.12
C PRO A 220 10.01 -5.11 10.99
N MET A 221 9.55 -6.17 10.35
CA MET A 221 10.21 -6.83 9.22
C MET A 221 9.62 -6.47 7.86
N ALA A 222 8.66 -5.57 7.79
CA ALA A 222 8.11 -5.09 6.51
C ALA A 222 9.21 -4.61 5.56
N ASN A 223 8.99 -4.73 4.25
CA ASN A 223 10.03 -4.42 3.26
C ASN A 223 10.33 -2.92 3.17
N ALA A 224 9.35 -2.07 3.47
CA ALA A 224 9.51 -0.62 3.54
C ALA A 224 8.53 0.00 4.55
N PHE A 225 8.69 1.29 4.82
CA PHE A 225 7.76 2.05 5.66
C PHE A 225 7.34 3.35 4.98
N LEU A 226 6.07 3.72 5.17
CA LEU A 226 5.64 5.10 5.12
C LEU A 226 5.54 5.58 6.57
N ILE A 227 6.26 6.65 6.90
CA ILE A 227 6.27 7.24 8.23
C ILE A 227 5.57 8.59 8.15
N GLU A 228 4.49 8.76 8.88
CA GLU A 228 3.85 10.03 9.13
C GLU A 228 4.33 10.56 10.47
N CYS A 229 4.85 11.78 10.53
CA CYS A 229 5.29 12.37 11.78
C CYS A 229 4.97 13.86 11.85
N THR A 230 4.78 14.36 13.08
CA THR A 230 4.44 15.76 13.36
C THR A 230 5.00 16.20 14.71
N VAL A 231 5.06 17.52 14.93
CA VAL A 231 5.43 18.06 16.23
C VAL A 231 4.22 18.13 17.17
N ASP A 232 3.10 18.70 16.68
CA ASP A 232 1.90 18.94 17.50
C ASP A 232 0.57 18.71 16.73
N GLY A 233 0.64 18.23 15.48
CA GLY A 233 -0.54 17.89 14.70
C GLY A 233 -1.17 16.54 15.10
N GLU A 234 -2.28 16.20 14.45
CA GLU A 234 -2.90 14.89 14.57
C GLU A 234 -2.42 13.98 13.43
N LEU A 235 -2.19 12.70 13.75
CA LEU A 235 -1.81 11.68 12.77
C LEU A 235 -3.05 11.11 12.07
N SER A 236 -2.87 10.55 10.89
CA SER A 236 -3.93 9.87 10.15
C SER A 236 -4.49 8.70 10.97
N GLU A 237 -5.82 8.53 10.92
CA GLU A 237 -6.54 7.43 11.57
C GLU A 237 -6.55 6.15 10.72
N ALA A 238 -6.04 6.18 9.51
CA ALA A 238 -6.00 5.00 8.64
C ALA A 238 -5.17 3.89 9.28
N ASP A 239 -5.74 2.69 9.43
CA ASP A 239 -5.05 1.52 9.96
C ASP A 239 -4.54 0.61 8.84
N GLN A 240 -5.26 0.53 7.74
CA GLN A 240 -4.83 -0.18 6.54
C GLN A 240 -5.22 0.59 5.30
N VAL A 241 -4.35 0.55 4.30
CA VAL A 241 -4.63 1.00 2.94
C VAL A 241 -4.28 -0.13 1.98
N THR A 242 -5.25 -0.55 1.17
CA THR A 242 -5.05 -1.57 0.14
C THR A 242 -5.38 -0.99 -1.21
N VAL A 243 -4.46 -1.09 -2.16
CA VAL A 243 -4.72 -0.76 -3.55
C VAL A 243 -5.32 -1.98 -4.24
N GLN A 244 -6.52 -1.83 -4.77
CA GLN A 244 -7.25 -2.95 -5.38
C GLN A 244 -6.61 -3.43 -6.68
N GLY A 245 -7.00 -4.65 -7.09
CA GLY A 245 -6.41 -5.40 -8.19
C GLY A 245 -6.53 -4.80 -9.59
N ASP A 246 -7.27 -3.70 -9.77
CA ASP A 246 -7.33 -2.93 -11.03
C ASP A 246 -6.10 -2.02 -11.20
N ARG A 247 -4.96 -2.52 -10.80
CA ARG A 247 -3.68 -1.83 -10.75
C ARG A 247 -3.33 -1.20 -12.10
N GLY A 248 -2.88 0.04 -12.05
CA GLY A 248 -2.50 0.79 -13.25
C GLY A 248 -3.67 1.15 -14.15
N ARG A 249 -4.91 0.96 -13.73
CA ARG A 249 -6.09 1.47 -14.43
C ARG A 249 -6.52 2.81 -13.84
N GLU A 250 -7.01 3.66 -14.71
CA GLU A 250 -7.59 4.95 -14.36
C GLU A 250 -8.76 4.83 -13.35
N GLU A 251 -9.39 3.65 -13.30
CA GLU A 251 -10.49 3.32 -12.38
C GLU A 251 -10.02 2.74 -11.04
N ALA A 252 -8.73 2.76 -10.72
CA ALA A 252 -8.19 2.15 -9.51
C ALA A 252 -8.71 2.85 -8.25
N LEU A 253 -9.06 2.03 -7.24
CA LEU A 253 -9.49 2.49 -5.92
C LEU A 253 -8.51 2.04 -4.85
N ALA A 254 -8.32 2.90 -3.83
CA ALA A 254 -7.76 2.48 -2.56
C ALA A 254 -8.88 2.09 -1.60
N THR A 255 -8.71 0.99 -0.86
CA THR A 255 -9.54 0.66 0.29
C THR A 255 -8.80 1.10 1.54
N ILE A 256 -9.37 2.02 2.30
CA ILE A 256 -8.80 2.56 3.54
C ILE A 256 -9.67 2.06 4.70
N ILE A 257 -9.05 1.41 5.67
CA ILE A 257 -9.73 0.94 6.89
C ILE A 257 -9.33 1.85 8.04
N LYS A 258 -10.34 2.39 8.72
CA LYS A 258 -10.24 3.03 10.04
C LYS A 258 -10.95 2.11 11.04
N TYR A 259 -10.17 1.22 11.65
CA TYR A 259 -10.71 0.22 12.56
C TYR A 259 -11.11 0.84 13.91
N PRO A 260 -12.21 0.43 14.52
CA PRO A 260 -13.19 -0.59 14.10
C PRO A 260 -14.43 -0.02 13.39
N GLU A 261 -14.41 1.22 12.94
CA GLU A 261 -15.62 1.96 12.60
C GLU A 261 -15.93 1.98 11.10
N TRP A 262 -14.94 2.32 10.25
CA TRP A 262 -15.19 2.70 8.87
C TRP A 262 -14.26 2.06 7.86
N VAL A 263 -14.82 1.83 6.67
CA VAL A 263 -14.09 1.48 5.45
C VAL A 263 -14.42 2.49 4.37
N PHE A 264 -13.39 3.02 3.75
CA PHE A 264 -13.47 3.99 2.66
C PHE A 264 -12.92 3.34 1.40
N LYS A 265 -13.64 3.45 0.28
CA LYS A 265 -13.09 3.17 -1.05
C LYS A 265 -12.94 4.48 -1.78
N LYS A 266 -11.70 4.93 -1.93
CA LYS A 266 -11.34 6.22 -2.50
C LYS A 266 -10.83 6.06 -3.92
N ALA A 267 -11.31 6.88 -4.84
CA ALA A 267 -10.77 6.96 -6.18
C ALA A 267 -9.30 7.46 -6.13
N LEU A 268 -8.38 6.72 -6.76
CA LEU A 268 -6.97 7.13 -6.88
C LEU A 268 -6.78 8.12 -8.02
N TYR A 269 -7.68 8.08 -9.01
CA TYR A 269 -7.71 8.94 -10.19
C TYR A 269 -9.14 9.40 -10.44
N ARG A 270 -9.30 10.47 -11.23
CA ARG A 270 -10.61 11.06 -11.54
C ARG A 270 -11.60 10.05 -12.13
N GLU A 271 -11.12 9.14 -12.96
CA GLU A 271 -11.92 8.11 -13.62
C GLU A 271 -12.49 7.08 -12.62
N GLY A 272 -11.82 6.86 -11.50
CA GLY A 272 -12.30 5.99 -10.41
C GLY A 272 -13.61 6.46 -9.78
N THR A 273 -13.96 7.73 -9.93
CA THR A 273 -15.24 8.29 -9.45
C THR A 273 -16.44 7.62 -10.12
N LYS A 274 -16.35 7.31 -11.42
CA LYS A 274 -17.40 6.56 -12.13
C LYS A 274 -17.59 5.15 -11.56
N LYS A 275 -16.52 4.51 -11.18
CA LYS A 275 -16.61 3.18 -10.54
C LYS A 275 -17.35 3.25 -9.22
N ILE A 276 -17.15 4.32 -8.45
CA ILE A 276 -17.90 4.56 -7.19
C ILE A 276 -19.37 4.79 -7.48
N GLU A 277 -19.72 5.53 -8.53
CA GLU A 277 -21.12 5.71 -8.98
C GLU A 277 -21.77 4.36 -9.34
N THR A 278 -21.11 3.56 -10.17
CA THR A 278 -21.57 2.20 -10.51
C THR A 278 -21.69 1.29 -9.29
N MET A 279 -20.81 1.43 -8.29
CA MET A 279 -20.92 0.66 -7.05
C MET A 279 -22.17 1.01 -6.27
N LEU A 280 -22.58 2.28 -6.23
CA LEU A 280 -23.82 2.72 -5.59
C LEU A 280 -25.04 2.18 -6.31
N GLU A 281 -25.10 2.34 -7.63
CA GLU A 281 -26.19 1.82 -8.46
C GLU A 281 -26.36 0.30 -8.29
N ASN A 282 -25.25 -0.44 -8.32
CA ASN A 282 -25.23 -1.88 -8.08
C ASN A 282 -25.68 -2.24 -6.66
N ALA A 283 -25.30 -1.45 -5.65
CA ALA A 283 -25.70 -1.69 -4.28
C ALA A 283 -27.23 -1.49 -4.12
N GLU A 284 -27.80 -0.45 -4.69
CA GLU A 284 -29.25 -0.20 -4.70
C GLU A 284 -30.01 -1.32 -5.42
N TYR A 285 -29.51 -1.77 -6.58
CA TYR A 285 -30.09 -2.89 -7.31
C TYR A 285 -30.09 -4.17 -6.49
N LEU A 286 -28.96 -4.54 -5.89
CA LEU A 286 -28.81 -5.75 -5.08
C LEU A 286 -29.67 -5.71 -3.83
N GLN A 287 -29.79 -4.54 -3.16
CA GLN A 287 -30.67 -4.34 -2.02
C GLN A 287 -32.14 -4.51 -2.39
N SER A 288 -32.55 -4.03 -3.57
CA SER A 288 -33.92 -4.23 -4.07
C SER A 288 -34.28 -5.70 -4.31
N HIS A 289 -33.25 -6.57 -4.45
CA HIS A 289 -33.38 -8.02 -4.59
C HIS A 289 -33.08 -8.79 -3.27
N GLU A 290 -33.19 -8.10 -2.14
CA GLU A 290 -32.97 -8.67 -0.79
C GLU A 290 -31.61 -9.30 -0.57
N VAL A 291 -30.58 -8.89 -1.35
CA VAL A 291 -29.20 -9.31 -1.12
C VAL A 291 -28.67 -8.57 0.11
N PRO A 292 -28.18 -9.28 1.13
CA PRO A 292 -27.64 -8.63 2.33
C PRO A 292 -26.33 -7.88 2.00
N LEU A 293 -26.40 -6.58 2.00
CA LEU A 293 -25.26 -5.69 1.76
C LEU A 293 -25.08 -4.74 2.93
N VAL A 294 -23.85 -4.29 3.09
CA VAL A 294 -23.52 -3.19 4.00
C VAL A 294 -23.99 -1.91 3.36
N GLU A 295 -24.78 -1.12 4.09
CA GLU A 295 -25.20 0.20 3.62
C GLU A 295 -23.99 1.13 3.53
N GLY A 296 -23.78 1.66 2.35
CA GLY A 296 -22.72 2.62 2.08
C GLY A 296 -23.30 3.93 1.53
N ARG A 297 -22.51 4.98 1.60
CA ARG A 297 -22.83 6.29 1.05
C ARG A 297 -21.65 6.87 0.29
N ARG A 298 -21.96 7.79 -0.60
CA ARG A 298 -20.92 8.55 -1.31
C ARG A 298 -20.60 9.84 -0.57
N GLU A 299 -19.32 10.12 -0.42
CA GLU A 299 -18.79 11.40 0.06
C GLU A 299 -17.70 11.88 -0.94
N GLY A 300 -18.09 12.77 -1.86
CA GLY A 300 -17.19 13.24 -2.92
C GLY A 300 -16.73 12.13 -3.87
N ASP A 301 -15.43 11.85 -3.87
CA ASP A 301 -14.75 10.81 -4.63
C ASP A 301 -14.57 9.49 -3.86
N THR A 302 -15.30 9.34 -2.75
CA THR A 302 -15.14 8.24 -1.80
C THR A 302 -16.48 7.55 -1.54
N TYR A 303 -16.46 6.22 -1.50
CA TYR A 303 -17.56 5.39 -0.99
C TYR A 303 -17.25 5.00 0.44
N VAL A 304 -18.14 5.35 1.37
CA VAL A 304 -17.99 5.14 2.81
C VAL A 304 -18.98 4.10 3.30
N MET A 305 -18.50 3.12 4.05
CA MET A 305 -19.35 2.09 4.66
C MET A 305 -18.83 1.73 6.06
N PRO A 306 -19.69 1.24 6.97
CA PRO A 306 -19.22 0.76 8.27
C PRO A 306 -18.30 -0.45 8.13
N TYR A 307 -17.33 -0.55 9.04
CA TYR A 307 -16.50 -1.75 9.15
C TYR A 307 -17.31 -2.88 9.77
N ILE A 308 -17.41 -4.01 9.09
CA ILE A 308 -18.09 -5.20 9.60
C ILE A 308 -17.07 -6.14 10.24
N GLN A 309 -17.20 -6.34 11.54
CA GLN A 309 -16.42 -7.36 12.24
C GLN A 309 -16.96 -8.73 11.86
N GLY A 310 -16.09 -9.60 11.36
CA GLY A 310 -16.48 -10.94 10.95
C GLY A 310 -15.34 -11.67 10.27
N GLN A 311 -15.56 -12.96 10.05
CA GLN A 311 -14.63 -13.79 9.30
C GLN A 311 -14.87 -13.60 7.80
N ILE A 312 -13.79 -13.53 7.03
CA ILE A 312 -13.86 -13.47 5.57
C ILE A 312 -14.47 -14.79 5.04
N ALA A 313 -15.38 -14.68 4.08
CA ALA A 313 -16.10 -15.84 3.55
C ALA A 313 -15.16 -16.96 3.06
N THR A 314 -14.04 -16.62 2.44
CA THR A 314 -13.04 -17.61 1.98
C THR A 314 -12.46 -18.43 3.13
N GLU A 315 -12.13 -17.79 4.24
CA GLU A 315 -11.61 -18.47 5.44
C GLU A 315 -12.69 -19.31 6.12
N TYR A 316 -13.89 -18.74 6.27
CA TYR A 316 -15.04 -19.47 6.79
C TYR A 316 -15.33 -20.74 5.98
N PHE A 317 -15.40 -20.63 4.65
CA PHE A 317 -15.62 -21.81 3.79
C PHE A 317 -14.47 -22.81 3.85
N ARG A 318 -13.23 -22.35 3.95
CA ARG A 318 -12.05 -23.22 4.10
C ARG A 318 -12.10 -23.99 5.42
N GLU A 319 -12.47 -23.33 6.51
CA GLU A 319 -12.61 -23.94 7.83
C GLU A 319 -13.72 -24.99 7.86
N ILE A 320 -14.93 -24.66 7.44
CA ILE A 320 -16.06 -25.61 7.45
C ILE A 320 -15.87 -26.76 6.47
N LEU A 321 -15.20 -26.56 5.34
CA LEU A 321 -14.87 -27.64 4.41
C LEU A 321 -13.97 -28.70 5.06
N ARG A 322 -13.02 -28.28 5.90
CA ARG A 322 -12.11 -29.16 6.63
C ARG A 322 -12.81 -29.91 7.76
N ASN A 323 -13.71 -29.23 8.47
CA ASN A 323 -14.29 -29.73 9.73
C ASN A 323 -15.69 -30.36 9.58
N ASP A 324 -16.52 -29.82 8.67
CA ASP A 324 -17.92 -30.29 8.48
C ASP A 324 -18.35 -30.08 7.02
N ARG A 325 -18.10 -31.10 6.19
CA ARG A 325 -18.48 -31.08 4.77
C ARG A 325 -19.99 -30.90 4.55
N LYS A 326 -20.85 -31.37 5.45
CA LYS A 326 -22.30 -31.22 5.33
C LYS A 326 -22.70 -29.75 5.52
N LYS A 327 -22.15 -29.10 6.55
CA LYS A 327 -22.33 -27.65 6.79
C LYS A 327 -21.81 -26.85 5.62
N PHE A 328 -20.63 -27.18 5.08
CA PHE A 328 -20.06 -26.52 3.90
C PHE A 328 -21.04 -26.54 2.73
N LEU A 329 -21.63 -27.71 2.38
CA LEU A 329 -22.57 -27.81 1.28
C LEU A 329 -23.87 -27.00 1.53
N GLN A 330 -24.35 -26.94 2.77
CA GLN A 330 -25.52 -26.14 3.14
C GLN A 330 -25.26 -24.64 3.00
N GLU A 331 -24.12 -24.16 3.48
CA GLU A 331 -23.76 -22.74 3.38
C GLU A 331 -23.45 -22.33 1.93
N LEU A 332 -22.82 -23.21 1.15
CA LEU A 332 -22.58 -22.98 -0.27
C LEU A 332 -23.90 -22.84 -1.05
N GLU A 333 -24.89 -23.72 -0.74
CA GLU A 333 -26.22 -23.65 -1.37
C GLU A 333 -26.98 -22.39 -0.92
N ARG A 334 -26.83 -21.97 0.33
CA ARG A 334 -27.39 -20.69 0.81
C ARG A 334 -26.80 -19.50 0.06
N PHE A 335 -25.47 -19.47 -0.09
CA PHE A 335 -24.76 -18.44 -0.83
C PHE A 335 -25.15 -18.41 -2.31
N ARG A 336 -25.26 -19.60 -2.94
CA ARG A 336 -25.76 -19.72 -4.32
C ARG A 336 -27.16 -19.12 -4.48
N LYS A 337 -28.09 -19.37 -3.56
CA LYS A 337 -29.45 -18.82 -3.60
C LYS A 337 -29.44 -17.29 -3.52
N ILE A 338 -28.60 -16.70 -2.66
CA ILE A 338 -28.47 -15.25 -2.54
C ILE A 338 -27.99 -14.65 -3.88
N ILE A 339 -26.97 -15.25 -4.51
CA ILE A 339 -26.49 -14.76 -5.82
C ILE A 339 -27.57 -14.88 -6.88
N LEU A 340 -28.26 -16.02 -6.96
CA LEU A 340 -29.31 -16.26 -7.96
C LEU A 340 -30.55 -15.38 -7.78
N SER A 341 -30.84 -14.92 -6.55
CA SER A 341 -31.98 -14.00 -6.33
C SER A 341 -31.83 -12.66 -7.02
N SER A 342 -30.57 -12.23 -7.26
CA SER A 342 -30.25 -10.98 -7.96
C SER A 342 -29.87 -11.18 -9.43
N SER A 343 -30.02 -12.41 -9.97
CA SER A 343 -29.65 -12.73 -11.35
C SER A 343 -30.87 -12.74 -12.24
N GLU A 344 -30.76 -12.11 -13.41
CA GLU A 344 -31.77 -12.15 -14.47
C GLU A 344 -31.46 -13.27 -15.46
N HIS A 345 -32.51 -13.91 -15.98
CA HIS A 345 -32.37 -14.86 -17.06
C HIS A 345 -32.32 -14.12 -18.41
N VAL A 346 -31.17 -14.17 -19.05
CA VAL A 346 -30.96 -13.60 -20.39
C VAL A 346 -30.78 -14.76 -21.37
N ALA A 347 -31.37 -14.65 -22.57
CA ALA A 347 -31.13 -15.65 -23.61
C ALA A 347 -29.65 -15.67 -24.01
N TYR A 348 -29.12 -16.85 -24.31
CA TYR A 348 -27.68 -17.03 -24.62
C TYR A 348 -27.23 -16.11 -25.78
N GLU A 349 -28.10 -15.91 -26.75
CA GLU A 349 -27.87 -15.06 -27.94
C GLU A 349 -27.81 -13.55 -27.58
N GLU A 350 -28.37 -13.15 -26.44
CA GLU A 350 -28.37 -11.76 -25.96
C GLU A 350 -27.10 -11.44 -25.15
N VAL A 351 -26.33 -12.46 -24.77
CA VAL A 351 -25.08 -12.26 -24.01
C VAL A 351 -23.98 -11.78 -24.96
N ASN A 352 -23.44 -10.61 -24.69
CA ASN A 352 -22.30 -10.10 -25.45
C ASN A 352 -21.00 -10.78 -25.00
N TRP A 353 -20.76 -11.99 -25.50
CA TRP A 353 -19.58 -12.80 -25.17
C TRP A 353 -18.25 -12.13 -25.55
N LYS A 354 -18.24 -11.24 -26.54
CA LYS A 354 -17.03 -10.55 -26.99
C LYS A 354 -16.40 -9.68 -25.89
N GLN A 355 -17.19 -9.19 -24.94
CA GLN A 355 -16.65 -8.41 -23.82
C GLN A 355 -15.77 -9.27 -22.87
N PHE A 356 -15.97 -10.60 -22.86
CA PHE A 356 -15.20 -11.52 -22.02
C PHE A 356 -13.97 -12.10 -22.71
N GLU A 357 -13.88 -12.04 -24.05
CA GLU A 357 -12.76 -12.60 -24.82
C GLU A 357 -11.38 -12.07 -24.38
N PRO A 358 -11.18 -10.74 -24.17
CA PRO A 358 -9.87 -10.24 -23.75
C PRO A 358 -9.44 -10.78 -22.38
N HIS A 359 -10.38 -10.96 -21.45
CA HIS A 359 -10.11 -11.52 -20.14
C HIS A 359 -9.79 -13.01 -20.21
N TRP A 360 -10.52 -13.74 -21.06
CA TRP A 360 -10.31 -15.16 -21.27
C TRP A 360 -8.97 -15.45 -21.93
N GLU A 361 -8.64 -14.75 -23.00
CA GLU A 361 -7.36 -14.87 -23.71
C GLU A 361 -6.16 -14.52 -22.82
N ARG A 362 -6.33 -13.55 -21.91
CA ARG A 362 -5.31 -13.23 -20.91
C ARG A 362 -5.11 -14.41 -19.95
N ARG A 363 -6.19 -14.96 -19.40
CA ARG A 363 -6.10 -16.11 -18.48
C ARG A 363 -5.50 -17.35 -19.14
N LYS A 364 -5.79 -17.61 -20.40
CA LYS A 364 -5.15 -18.70 -21.17
C LYS A 364 -3.64 -18.52 -21.30
N LYS A 365 -3.15 -17.29 -21.43
CA LYS A 365 -1.73 -17.01 -21.47
C LYS A 365 -1.05 -17.22 -20.11
N ASP A 366 -1.76 -16.89 -19.03
CA ASP A 366 -1.23 -16.99 -17.67
C ASP A 366 -1.28 -18.44 -17.16
N ASP A 367 -2.26 -19.24 -17.57
CA ASP A 367 -2.39 -20.66 -17.22
C ASP A 367 -2.72 -21.52 -18.47
N PRO A 368 -1.71 -22.18 -19.07
CA PRO A 368 -1.90 -23.04 -20.24
C PRO A 368 -2.81 -24.26 -19.99
N ASN A 369 -3.11 -24.59 -18.74
CA ASN A 369 -3.94 -25.74 -18.39
C ASN A 369 -5.43 -25.39 -18.26
N ILE A 370 -5.82 -24.15 -18.46
CA ILE A 370 -7.20 -23.68 -18.29
C ILE A 370 -8.18 -24.31 -19.32
N ASP A 371 -7.65 -24.83 -20.44
CA ASP A 371 -8.42 -25.50 -21.49
C ASP A 371 -8.50 -27.04 -21.32
N GLN A 372 -7.93 -27.61 -20.24
CA GLN A 372 -8.03 -29.02 -19.89
C GLN A 372 -9.12 -29.26 -18.84
#